data_6eb4574d1996bd82700ceb7fee5501ae
#
_entry.id   6eb4574d1996bd82700ceb7fee5501ae
#
_cell.length_a   1.000
_cell.length_b   1.000
_cell.length_c   1.000
_cell.angle_alpha   90.00
_cell.angle_beta   90.00
_cell.angle_gamma   90.00
#
_symmetry.space_group_name_H-M   'P 1'
#
loop_
_entity.id
_entity.type
_entity.pdbx_description
1 polymer ?
#
loop_
_entity_poly.entity_id
_entity_poly.type
_entity_poly.pdbx_seq_one_letter_code
_entity_poly.pdbx_strand_id
1 'polypeptide(L)'
;MSETTQEPNKPRLREKGRLMSASEIERTLVRLAHEIVEKNDGCDNLGLVGIKRRGVPLAERLSALISKIEKRPVDTGILDISFYRDDLSTVGPRPTVSPCDLGFDVTGRDIVLVDDVLYTGRTIRAALDALFAHGRPRSVQLLALIDRGHRELPIQATFVGRTISTSPREI
;
A
#
# COMPACT_ATOMS: atom_id res chain seq x y z
N MET A 1 26.45 37.70 28.20
CA MET A 1 25.02 37.61 27.85
C MET A 1 24.88 36.36 26.99
N SER A 2 24.33 35.33 27.60
CA SER A 2 24.13 34.04 26.89
C SER A 2 22.73 34.06 26.31
N GLU A 3 22.61 34.18 24.99
CA GLU A 3 21.35 33.97 24.31
C GLU A 3 21.04 32.49 24.31
N THR A 4 20.07 32.10 25.10
CA THR A 4 19.52 30.77 25.10
C THR A 4 18.62 30.65 23.89
N THR A 5 19.12 30.04 22.81
CA THR A 5 18.32 29.68 21.64
C THR A 5 17.35 28.61 22.10
N GLN A 6 16.09 28.98 22.28
CA GLN A 6 15.02 28.02 22.50
C GLN A 6 14.78 27.31 21.16
N GLU A 7 15.08 26.01 21.10
CA GLU A 7 14.64 25.17 19.98
C GLU A 7 13.11 25.19 19.91
N PRO A 8 12.53 25.28 18.71
CA PRO A 8 11.08 25.22 18.55
C PRO A 8 10.57 23.87 19.08
N ASN A 9 9.65 23.94 20.01
CA ASN A 9 9.01 22.80 20.64
C ASN A 9 8.28 21.97 19.56
N LYS A 10 8.92 20.91 19.06
CA LYS A 10 8.28 19.96 18.14
C LYS A 10 7.10 19.33 18.88
N PRO A 11 5.89 19.35 18.29
CA PRO A 11 4.74 18.72 18.93
C PRO A 11 5.05 17.26 19.22
N ARG A 12 4.96 16.87 20.47
CA ARG A 12 5.18 15.47 20.88
C ARG A 12 3.99 14.65 20.36
N LEU A 13 4.26 13.74 19.45
CA LEU A 13 3.28 12.77 19.00
C LEU A 13 2.87 11.90 20.20
N ARG A 14 1.56 11.73 20.38
CA ARG A 14 1.01 10.84 21.41
C ARG A 14 0.30 9.70 20.72
N GLU A 15 0.61 8.50 21.13
CA GLU A 15 -0.15 7.31 20.73
C GLU A 15 -1.54 7.39 21.36
N LYS A 16 -2.59 7.43 20.53
CA LYS A 16 -3.99 7.50 20.99
C LYS A 16 -4.59 6.12 21.29
N GLY A 17 -3.98 5.08 20.76
CA GLY A 17 -4.43 3.71 20.96
C GLY A 17 -4.09 2.80 19.81
N ARG A 18 -4.40 1.53 19.99
CA ARG A 18 -4.21 0.49 18.98
C ARG A 18 -5.46 0.37 18.13
N LEU A 19 -5.33 0.53 16.82
CA LEU A 19 -6.44 0.41 15.87
C LEU A 19 -6.90 -1.03 15.68
N MET A 20 -5.94 -1.96 15.65
CA MET A 20 -6.20 -3.39 15.48
C MET A 20 -5.20 -4.20 16.28
N SER A 21 -5.67 -5.26 16.93
CA SER A 21 -4.81 -6.26 17.54
C SER A 21 -4.21 -7.17 16.48
N ALA A 22 -3.17 -7.94 16.84
CA ALA A 22 -2.57 -8.92 15.95
C ALA A 22 -3.59 -9.97 15.46
N SER A 23 -4.47 -10.43 16.36
CA SER A 23 -5.51 -11.40 16.01
C SER A 23 -6.61 -10.81 15.11
N GLU A 24 -6.94 -9.53 15.29
CA GLU A 24 -7.88 -8.83 14.41
C GLU A 24 -7.30 -8.63 13.01
N ILE A 25 -6.00 -8.29 12.90
CA ILE A 25 -5.30 -8.19 11.62
C ILE A 25 -5.31 -9.55 10.90
N GLU A 26 -5.00 -10.61 11.61
CA GLU A 26 -4.98 -11.96 11.04
C GLU A 26 -6.34 -12.35 10.47
N ARG A 27 -7.41 -12.18 11.24
CA ARG A 27 -8.78 -12.46 10.76
C ARG A 27 -9.19 -11.57 9.60
N THR A 28 -8.80 -10.31 9.64
CA THR A 28 -9.07 -9.35 8.56
C THR A 28 -8.37 -9.76 7.27
N LEU A 29 -7.11 -10.19 7.34
CA LEU A 29 -6.37 -10.65 6.16
C LEU A 29 -6.98 -11.92 5.58
N VAL A 30 -7.46 -12.84 6.39
CA VAL A 30 -8.19 -14.03 5.91
C VAL A 30 -9.44 -13.63 5.15
N ARG A 31 -10.24 -12.72 5.69
CA ARG A 31 -11.42 -12.17 5.01
C ARG A 31 -11.06 -11.51 3.68
N LEU A 32 -10.04 -10.65 3.69
CA LEU A 32 -9.58 -9.95 2.49
C LEU A 32 -9.05 -10.92 1.41
N ALA A 33 -8.36 -11.98 1.81
CA ALA A 33 -7.90 -13.01 0.89
C ALA A 33 -9.09 -13.69 0.17
N HIS A 34 -10.16 -14.01 0.88
CA HIS A 34 -11.37 -14.55 0.29
C HIS A 34 -12.07 -13.54 -0.64
N GLU A 35 -12.12 -12.26 -0.25
CA GLU A 35 -12.70 -11.20 -1.10
C GLU A 35 -11.92 -11.03 -2.41
N ILE A 36 -10.60 -11.09 -2.36
CA ILE A 36 -9.75 -11.02 -3.55
C ILE A 36 -10.04 -12.17 -4.50
N VAL A 37 -10.08 -13.39 -3.98
CA VAL A 37 -10.36 -14.60 -4.78
C VAL A 37 -11.74 -14.52 -5.40
N GLU A 38 -12.74 -14.10 -4.65
CA GLU A 38 -14.11 -13.96 -5.14
C GLU A 38 -14.22 -12.93 -6.25
N LYS A 39 -13.64 -11.76 -6.06
CA LYS A 39 -13.69 -10.70 -7.07
C LYS A 39 -12.96 -11.06 -8.38
N ASN A 40 -11.87 -11.81 -8.27
CA ASN A 40 -11.02 -12.18 -9.42
C ASN A 40 -11.36 -13.56 -9.99
N ASP A 41 -12.37 -14.21 -9.47
CA ASP A 41 -12.80 -15.55 -9.89
C ASP A 41 -11.62 -16.55 -9.86
N GLY A 42 -10.92 -16.57 -8.74
CA GLY A 42 -9.72 -17.36 -8.54
C GLY A 42 -8.46 -16.53 -8.48
N CYS A 43 -7.33 -17.13 -8.80
CA CYS A 43 -6.03 -16.48 -8.75
C CYS A 43 -5.17 -16.66 -10.00
N ASP A 44 -5.73 -17.18 -11.10
CA ASP A 44 -4.97 -17.57 -12.29
C ASP A 44 -4.20 -16.41 -12.93
N ASN A 45 -4.79 -15.22 -12.91
CA ASN A 45 -4.20 -14.02 -13.51
C ASN A 45 -3.83 -12.96 -12.48
N LEU A 46 -3.80 -13.34 -11.22
CA LEU A 46 -3.60 -12.45 -10.09
C LEU A 46 -2.12 -12.23 -9.80
N GLY A 47 -1.75 -10.99 -9.53
CA GLY A 47 -0.47 -10.61 -8.93
C GLY A 47 -0.69 -9.65 -7.79
N LEU A 48 -0.01 -9.87 -6.66
CA LEU A 48 -0.04 -8.98 -5.52
C LEU A 48 1.24 -8.15 -5.48
N VAL A 49 1.09 -6.85 -5.34
CA VAL A 49 2.22 -5.93 -5.28
C VAL A 49 2.12 -5.10 -4.01
N GLY A 50 3.03 -5.34 -3.09
CA GLY A 50 3.13 -4.60 -1.85
C GLY A 50 3.89 -3.29 -2.03
N ILE A 51 3.31 -2.19 -1.58
CA ILE A 51 3.97 -0.90 -1.58
C ILE A 51 4.95 -0.87 -0.41
N LYS A 52 6.21 -0.63 -0.73
CA LYS A 52 7.27 -0.56 0.27
C LYS A 52 7.02 0.65 1.18
N ARG A 53 7.06 0.47 2.48
CA ARG A 53 7.56 -0.66 3.26
C ARG A 53 6.45 -1.57 3.78
N ARG A 54 5.40 -1.01 4.37
CA ARG A 54 4.40 -1.73 5.19
C ARG A 54 3.41 -2.56 4.39
N GLY A 55 3.22 -2.22 3.12
CA GLY A 55 2.42 -3.03 2.23
C GLY A 55 3.04 -4.37 1.88
N VAL A 56 4.37 -4.48 1.94
CA VAL A 56 5.10 -5.69 1.55
C VAL A 56 4.78 -6.88 2.44
N PRO A 57 4.88 -6.81 3.78
CA PRO A 57 4.51 -7.93 4.64
C PRO A 57 3.05 -8.34 4.49
N LEU A 58 2.16 -7.37 4.28
CA LEU A 58 0.73 -7.64 4.06
C LEU A 58 0.50 -8.41 2.75
N ALA A 59 1.15 -7.99 1.67
CA ALA A 59 1.07 -8.69 0.39
C ALA A 59 1.58 -10.12 0.47
N GLU A 60 2.69 -10.34 1.16
CA GLU A 60 3.25 -11.68 1.38
C GLU A 60 2.30 -12.56 2.19
N ARG A 61 1.71 -12.04 3.25
CA ARG A 61 0.71 -12.77 4.07
C ARG A 61 -0.55 -13.10 3.27
N LEU A 62 -1.04 -12.16 2.47
CA LEU A 62 -2.20 -12.36 1.60
C LEU A 62 -1.91 -13.43 0.53
N SER A 63 -0.74 -13.37 -0.08
CA SER A 63 -0.30 -14.38 -1.06
C SER A 63 -0.29 -15.79 -0.45
N ALA A 64 0.26 -15.94 0.75
CA ALA A 64 0.27 -17.21 1.45
C ALA A 64 -1.16 -17.72 1.74
N LEU A 65 -2.06 -16.85 2.17
CA LEU A 65 -3.46 -17.18 2.43
C LEU A 65 -4.20 -17.59 1.15
N ILE A 66 -4.04 -16.82 0.08
CA ILE A 66 -4.67 -17.12 -1.23
C ILE A 66 -4.13 -18.44 -1.79
N SER A 67 -2.83 -18.66 -1.70
CA SER A 67 -2.21 -19.91 -2.14
C SER A 67 -2.77 -21.13 -1.39
N LYS A 68 -3.07 -21.00 -0.10
CA LYS A 68 -3.75 -22.03 0.67
C LYS A 68 -5.20 -22.27 0.23
N ILE A 69 -5.94 -21.20 -0.03
CA ILE A 69 -7.35 -21.27 -0.47
C ILE A 69 -7.45 -21.94 -1.85
N GLU A 70 -6.64 -21.48 -2.80
CA GLU A 70 -6.70 -21.90 -4.20
C GLU A 70 -5.78 -23.09 -4.51
N LYS A 71 -4.91 -23.49 -3.58
CA LYS A 71 -3.89 -24.54 -3.75
C LYS A 71 -2.97 -24.30 -4.96
N ARG A 72 -2.62 -23.05 -5.20
CA ARG A 72 -1.79 -22.58 -6.32
C ARG A 72 -0.94 -21.40 -5.84
N PRO A 73 0.29 -21.26 -6.35
CA PRO A 73 1.11 -20.09 -6.01
C PRO A 73 0.52 -18.82 -6.62
N VAL A 74 0.70 -17.70 -5.92
CA VAL A 74 0.34 -16.36 -6.39
C VAL A 74 1.59 -15.51 -6.43
N ASP A 75 1.84 -14.87 -7.57
CA ASP A 75 2.97 -13.98 -7.74
C ASP A 75 2.87 -12.77 -6.82
N THR A 76 3.98 -12.44 -6.18
CA THR A 76 4.09 -11.24 -5.35
C THR A 76 5.29 -10.42 -5.78
N GLY A 77 5.16 -9.11 -5.68
CA GLY A 77 6.22 -8.17 -5.96
C GLY A 77 6.29 -7.04 -4.94
N ILE A 78 7.40 -6.33 -4.96
CA ILE A 78 7.68 -5.18 -4.12
C ILE A 78 7.77 -3.96 -5.01
N LEU A 79 7.01 -2.91 -4.66
CA LEU A 79 7.03 -1.65 -5.39
C LEU A 79 7.63 -0.56 -4.51
N ASP A 80 8.73 0.02 -4.97
CA ASP A 80 9.34 1.17 -4.35
C ASP A 80 8.88 2.43 -5.08
N ILE A 81 8.19 3.31 -4.37
CA ILE A 81 7.62 4.54 -4.92
C ILE A 81 8.46 5.79 -4.63
N SER A 82 9.64 5.64 -4.06
CA SER A 82 10.46 6.78 -3.60
C SER A 82 10.72 7.81 -4.69
N PHE A 83 10.84 7.39 -5.95
CA PHE A 83 11.09 8.28 -7.10
C PHE A 83 9.83 8.91 -7.70
N TYR A 84 8.65 8.49 -7.29
CA TYR A 84 7.37 8.88 -7.85
C TYR A 84 6.53 9.72 -6.90
N ARG A 85 7.04 9.98 -5.69
CA ARG A 85 6.34 10.79 -4.70
C ARG A 85 6.37 12.26 -5.10
N ASP A 86 5.21 12.91 -5.07
CA ASP A 86 5.05 14.32 -5.42
C ASP A 86 5.46 15.28 -4.30
N ASP A 87 5.78 14.77 -3.09
CA ASP A 87 6.32 15.51 -1.96
C ASP A 87 7.86 15.62 -1.97
N LEU A 88 8.53 14.97 -2.92
CA LEU A 88 9.97 15.13 -3.09
C LEU A 88 10.29 16.43 -3.84
N SER A 89 11.10 17.28 -3.20
CA SER A 89 11.61 18.48 -3.87
C SER A 89 12.46 18.07 -5.08
N THR A 90 12.21 18.73 -6.22
CA THR A 90 12.85 18.45 -7.50
C THR A 90 14.26 19.02 -7.63
N VAL A 91 14.96 19.26 -6.52
CA VAL A 91 16.30 19.83 -6.51
C VAL A 91 17.34 18.71 -6.64
N GLY A 92 17.81 18.49 -7.86
CA GLY A 92 18.90 17.58 -8.15
C GLY A 92 18.61 16.61 -9.31
N PRO A 93 19.66 16.01 -9.92
CA PRO A 93 19.46 15.01 -10.94
C PRO A 93 18.71 13.81 -10.33
N ARG A 94 17.62 13.40 -10.94
CA ARG A 94 16.94 12.17 -10.54
C ARG A 94 17.90 11.00 -10.71
N PRO A 95 18.19 10.23 -9.64
CA PRO A 95 19.01 9.06 -9.82
C PRO A 95 18.35 8.12 -10.83
N THR A 96 19.07 7.72 -11.84
CA THR A 96 18.66 6.70 -12.80
C THR A 96 18.79 5.32 -12.15
N VAL A 97 18.01 5.07 -11.13
CA VAL A 97 17.90 3.74 -10.58
C VAL A 97 16.72 3.07 -11.26
N SER A 98 16.97 1.92 -11.86
CA SER A 98 15.90 1.09 -12.39
C SER A 98 14.87 0.84 -11.30
N PRO A 99 13.56 0.95 -11.60
CA PRO A 99 12.52 0.53 -10.68
C PRO A 99 12.81 -0.89 -10.20
N CYS A 100 12.48 -1.19 -8.94
CA CYS A 100 12.64 -2.51 -8.38
C CYS A 100 12.04 -3.55 -9.30
N ASP A 101 12.75 -4.65 -9.50
CA ASP A 101 12.21 -5.80 -10.21
C ASP A 101 11.04 -6.38 -9.40
N LEU A 102 9.87 -6.43 -10.01
CA LEU A 102 8.69 -7.03 -9.39
C LEU A 102 8.76 -8.57 -9.33
N GLY A 103 9.72 -9.18 -10.02
CA GLY A 103 9.89 -10.62 -10.07
C GLY A 103 8.91 -11.34 -11.00
N PHE A 104 7.99 -10.63 -11.61
CA PHE A 104 7.06 -11.16 -12.64
C PHE A 104 6.61 -10.04 -13.57
N ASP A 105 6.10 -10.41 -14.74
CA ASP A 105 5.57 -9.45 -15.71
C ASP A 105 4.13 -9.07 -15.34
N VAL A 106 3.89 -7.78 -15.15
CA VAL A 106 2.56 -7.26 -14.79
C VAL A 106 1.64 -7.08 -15.99
N THR A 107 2.18 -7.14 -17.21
CA THR A 107 1.40 -6.90 -18.41
C THR A 107 0.30 -7.94 -18.59
N GLY A 108 -0.93 -7.48 -18.77
CA GLY A 108 -2.10 -8.33 -18.91
C GLY A 108 -2.60 -8.96 -17.61
N ARG A 109 -1.97 -8.69 -16.48
CA ARG A 109 -2.33 -9.24 -15.18
C ARG A 109 -3.35 -8.38 -14.44
N ASP A 110 -4.11 -9.01 -13.57
CA ASP A 110 -4.92 -8.31 -12.57
C ASP A 110 -4.07 -8.10 -11.33
N ILE A 111 -3.70 -6.86 -11.08
CA ILE A 111 -2.79 -6.49 -10.01
C ILE A 111 -3.58 -5.95 -8.83
N VAL A 112 -3.29 -6.47 -7.64
CA VAL A 112 -3.75 -5.90 -6.38
C VAL A 112 -2.58 -5.16 -5.73
N LEU A 113 -2.66 -3.84 -5.69
CA LEU A 113 -1.74 -3.01 -4.89
C LEU A 113 -2.14 -3.11 -3.44
N VAL A 114 -1.18 -3.39 -2.58
CA VAL A 114 -1.39 -3.59 -1.15
C VAL A 114 -0.64 -2.53 -0.35
N ASP A 115 -1.37 -1.82 0.48
CA ASP A 115 -0.81 -0.86 1.43
C ASP A 115 -1.49 -0.99 2.80
N ASP A 116 -0.86 -0.44 3.83
CA ASP A 116 -1.39 -0.49 5.19
C ASP A 116 -2.49 0.54 5.42
N VAL A 117 -2.25 1.80 5.08
CA VAL A 117 -3.17 2.92 5.34
C VAL A 117 -3.42 3.74 4.07
N LEU A 118 -4.69 3.92 3.75
CA LEU A 118 -5.13 4.82 2.70
C LEU A 118 -5.56 6.15 3.32
N TYR A 119 -4.93 7.22 2.86
CA TYR A 119 -5.14 8.58 3.36
C TYR A 119 -5.55 9.52 2.21
N THR A 120 -4.65 10.39 1.76
CA THR A 120 -4.95 11.39 0.72
C THR A 120 -5.13 10.78 -0.68
N GLY A 121 -4.57 9.61 -0.93
CA GLY A 121 -4.47 8.98 -2.23
C GLY A 121 -3.18 9.27 -2.99
N ARG A 122 -2.33 10.17 -2.49
CA ARG A 122 -1.09 10.57 -3.17
C ARG A 122 -0.06 9.44 -3.24
N THR A 123 0.05 8.64 -2.21
CA THR A 123 0.89 7.43 -2.22
C THR A 123 0.45 6.46 -3.31
N ILE A 124 -0.85 6.26 -3.45
CA ILE A 124 -1.40 5.35 -4.48
C ILE A 124 -1.19 5.90 -5.89
N ARG A 125 -1.33 7.20 -6.08
CA ARG A 125 -1.01 7.83 -7.37
C ARG A 125 0.45 7.56 -7.75
N ALA A 126 1.38 7.76 -6.82
CA ALA A 126 2.79 7.46 -7.04
C ALA A 126 3.02 5.96 -7.34
N ALA A 127 2.30 5.09 -6.65
CA ALA A 127 2.36 3.64 -6.88
C ALA A 127 1.86 3.26 -8.28
N LEU A 128 0.80 3.89 -8.76
CA LEU A 128 0.31 3.66 -10.13
C LEU A 128 1.34 4.08 -11.17
N ASP A 129 1.98 5.23 -11.02
CA ASP A 129 3.02 5.69 -11.92
C ASP A 129 4.20 4.70 -11.93
N ALA A 130 4.64 4.25 -10.76
CA ALA A 130 5.72 3.28 -10.64
C ALA A 130 5.35 1.92 -11.26
N LEU A 131 4.13 1.46 -11.04
CA LEU A 131 3.64 0.19 -11.58
C LEU A 131 3.59 0.21 -13.10
N PHE A 132 3.08 1.28 -13.68
CA PHE A 132 2.96 1.43 -15.14
C PHE A 132 4.31 1.56 -15.85
N ALA A 133 5.37 1.90 -15.14
CA ALA A 133 6.73 1.84 -15.66
C ALA A 133 7.20 0.39 -15.92
N HIS A 134 6.58 -0.60 -15.29
CA HIS A 134 6.90 -2.02 -15.48
C HIS A 134 6.11 -2.72 -16.58
N GLY A 135 5.03 -2.13 -17.04
CA GLY A 135 4.17 -2.71 -18.06
C GLY A 135 2.74 -2.21 -17.98
N ARG A 136 1.85 -2.89 -18.70
CA ARG A 136 0.43 -2.53 -18.75
C ARG A 136 -0.45 -3.62 -18.13
N PRO A 137 -0.78 -3.51 -16.84
CA PRO A 137 -1.74 -4.42 -16.22
C PRO A 137 -3.11 -4.40 -16.93
N ARG A 138 -3.82 -5.50 -16.88
CA ARG A 138 -5.21 -5.55 -17.35
C ARG A 138 -6.13 -4.77 -16.43
N SER A 139 -5.91 -4.88 -15.13
CA SER A 139 -6.60 -4.08 -14.10
C SER A 139 -5.70 -3.83 -12.91
N VAL A 140 -5.99 -2.78 -12.16
CA VAL A 140 -5.34 -2.49 -10.89
C VAL A 140 -6.44 -2.32 -9.84
N GLN A 141 -6.35 -3.12 -8.79
CA GLN A 141 -7.22 -3.08 -7.64
C GLN A 141 -6.40 -2.62 -6.45
N LEU A 142 -7.01 -1.90 -5.53
CA LEU A 142 -6.32 -1.40 -4.34
C LEU A 142 -6.86 -2.08 -3.09
N LEU A 143 -5.95 -2.60 -2.29
CA LEU A 143 -6.23 -3.10 -0.95
C LEU A 143 -5.55 -2.20 0.08
N ALA A 144 -6.33 -1.67 1.02
CA ALA A 144 -5.84 -0.97 2.19
C ALA A 144 -6.31 -1.70 3.45
N LEU A 145 -5.40 -1.97 4.37
CA LEU A 145 -5.78 -2.56 5.65
C LEU A 145 -6.68 -1.59 6.43
N ILE A 146 -6.33 -0.30 6.38
CA ILE A 146 -7.09 0.77 7.02
C ILE A 146 -7.34 1.90 6.03
N ASP A 147 -8.58 2.33 5.94
CA ASP A 147 -8.97 3.56 5.27
C ASP A 147 -9.34 4.62 6.33
N ARG A 148 -8.57 5.70 6.38
CA ARG A 148 -8.77 6.77 7.36
C ARG A 148 -9.48 8.00 6.79
N GLY A 149 -9.89 7.98 5.53
CA GLY A 149 -10.52 9.10 4.86
C GLY A 149 -9.55 10.22 4.49
N HIS A 150 -10.05 11.44 4.37
CA HIS A 150 -9.29 12.66 4.02
C HIS A 150 -8.65 12.62 2.63
N ARG A 151 -9.38 12.10 1.62
CA ARG A 151 -8.89 12.08 0.23
C ARG A 151 -8.62 13.48 -0.29
N GLU A 152 -7.55 13.62 -1.02
CA GLU A 152 -7.25 14.77 -1.89
C GLU A 152 -7.35 14.41 -3.37
N LEU A 153 -7.29 13.14 -3.69
CA LEU A 153 -7.43 12.58 -5.05
C LEU A 153 -8.60 11.60 -5.10
N PRO A 154 -9.25 11.42 -6.26
CA PRO A 154 -10.39 10.52 -6.43
C PRO A 154 -9.95 9.05 -6.47
N ILE A 155 -9.37 8.58 -5.40
CA ILE A 155 -8.89 7.22 -5.22
C ILE A 155 -9.70 6.52 -4.14
N GLN A 156 -10.14 5.30 -4.45
CA GLN A 156 -10.89 4.47 -3.54
C GLN A 156 -10.32 3.06 -3.52
N ALA A 157 -10.29 2.44 -2.34
CA ALA A 157 -9.87 1.06 -2.21
C ALA A 157 -10.95 0.10 -2.68
N THR A 158 -10.54 -0.93 -3.39
CA THR A 158 -11.39 -2.06 -3.78
C THR A 158 -11.67 -2.97 -2.60
N PHE A 159 -10.65 -3.17 -1.77
CA PHE A 159 -10.72 -4.00 -0.57
C PHE A 159 -10.25 -3.18 0.63
N VAL A 160 -11.04 -3.16 1.69
CA VAL A 160 -10.76 -2.40 2.91
C VAL A 160 -10.86 -3.32 4.12
N GLY A 161 -9.81 -3.34 4.92
CA GLY A 161 -9.84 -4.09 6.18
C GLY A 161 -10.76 -3.43 7.19
N ARG A 162 -10.52 -2.17 7.49
CA ARG A 162 -11.33 -1.38 8.42
C ARG A 162 -11.34 0.08 7.98
N THR A 163 -12.51 0.69 8.01
CA THR A 163 -12.65 2.14 7.84
C THR A 163 -12.69 2.79 9.22
N ILE A 164 -11.88 3.83 9.42
CA ILE A 164 -11.83 4.58 10.67
C ILE A 164 -12.07 6.06 10.41
N SER A 165 -12.62 6.74 11.40
CA SER A 165 -12.77 8.19 11.39
C SER A 165 -11.62 8.82 12.14
N THR A 166 -10.85 9.65 11.45
CA THR A 166 -9.69 10.37 12.04
C THR A 166 -9.79 11.86 11.74
N SER A 167 -9.10 12.67 12.55
CA SER A 167 -8.89 14.07 12.21
C SER A 167 -7.66 14.21 11.30
N PRO A 168 -7.56 15.31 10.49
CA PRO A 168 -6.36 15.55 9.67
C PRO A 168 -5.06 15.69 10.47
N ARG A 169 -5.16 15.92 11.79
CA ARG A 169 -4.03 16.06 12.70
C ARG A 169 -3.53 14.73 13.29
N GLU A 170 -4.27 13.66 13.10
CA GLU A 170 -3.89 12.32 13.56
C GLU A 170 -2.99 11.65 12.53
N ILE A 171 -1.97 10.95 13.03
CA ILE A 171 -0.98 10.23 12.21
C ILE A 171 -1.12 8.73 12.46
#